data_a0a36df227c9206fbfa1d1fe3156c629
#
_entry.id   a0a36df227c9206fbfa1d1fe3156c629
#
_cell.length_a   1.000
_cell.length_b   1.000
_cell.length_c   1.000
_cell.angle_alpha   90.00
_cell.angle_beta   90.00
_cell.angle_gamma   90.00
#
_symmetry.space_group_name_H-M   'P 1'
#
loop_
_entity.id
_entity.type
_entity.pdbx_description
1 polymer ?
#
loop_
_entity_poly.entity_id
_entity_poly.type
_entity_poly.pdbx_seq_one_letter_code
_entity_poly.pdbx_strand_id
1 'polypeptide(L)'
;MTISHPIKSPRKLIEVALPLDAINAAAAREKSIRHGHPSTLHLWWARRPLAAARAVIFAQMVNDPGYQQGGGFKYGVNKEKAAIERERLFRIIEELVLWENTNNEEVLERARAEIRRSWRETCELNQGHPQAAELFNPDKLPAFHDPFAGGGALPLEA
;
A
#
# COMPACT_ATOMS: atom_id res chain seq x y z
N MET A 1 -29.77 -22.62 -5.03
CA MET A 1 -28.31 -22.65 -4.74
C MET A 1 -27.73 -21.30 -5.13
N THR A 2 -27.32 -20.51 -4.17
CA THR A 2 -26.66 -19.21 -4.46
C THR A 2 -25.25 -19.55 -4.95
N ILE A 3 -24.98 -19.32 -6.23
CA ILE A 3 -23.61 -19.49 -6.77
C ILE A 3 -22.77 -18.39 -6.11
N SER A 4 -21.90 -18.78 -5.19
CA SER A 4 -20.94 -17.86 -4.60
C SER A 4 -19.88 -17.53 -5.67
N HIS A 5 -19.79 -16.26 -6.04
CA HIS A 5 -18.73 -15.76 -6.92
C HIS A 5 -17.64 -15.13 -6.01
N PRO A 6 -16.61 -15.88 -5.61
CA PRO A 6 -15.58 -15.33 -4.73
C PRO A 6 -14.77 -14.25 -5.45
N ILE A 7 -14.52 -13.15 -4.76
CA ILE A 7 -13.63 -12.10 -5.25
C ILE A 7 -12.21 -12.65 -5.35
N LYS A 8 -11.58 -12.44 -6.50
CA LYS A 8 -10.20 -12.82 -6.76
C LYS A 8 -9.28 -11.65 -6.40
N SER A 9 -8.40 -11.85 -5.43
CA SER A 9 -7.41 -10.84 -5.03
C SER A 9 -6.01 -11.46 -4.99
N PRO A 10 -5.02 -10.87 -5.67
CA PRO A 10 -3.63 -11.24 -5.46
C PRO A 10 -3.22 -10.97 -4.02
N ARG A 11 -2.19 -11.68 -3.53
CA ARG A 11 -1.59 -11.31 -2.24
C ARG A 11 -1.02 -9.91 -2.32
N LYS A 12 -1.21 -9.14 -1.25
CA LYS A 12 -0.66 -7.81 -1.15
C LYS A 12 0.79 -7.86 -0.66
N LEU A 13 1.55 -6.82 -0.97
CA LEU A 13 2.95 -6.73 -0.58
C LEU A 13 3.12 -6.87 0.95
N ILE A 14 2.21 -6.27 1.72
CA ILE A 14 2.20 -6.32 3.19
C ILE A 14 2.05 -7.75 3.75
N GLU A 15 1.41 -8.66 3.00
CA GLU A 15 1.22 -10.05 3.41
C GLU A 15 2.47 -10.92 3.20
N VAL A 16 3.44 -10.42 2.45
CA VAL A 16 4.62 -11.18 2.05
C VAL A 16 5.87 -10.65 2.70
N ALA A 17 6.20 -9.38 2.50
CA ALA A 17 7.40 -8.76 3.05
C ALA A 17 7.33 -7.23 3.01
N LEU A 18 8.07 -6.58 3.94
CA LEU A 18 8.24 -5.14 4.05
C LEU A 18 9.70 -4.80 4.39
N PRO A 19 10.23 -3.65 3.96
CA PRO A 19 11.53 -3.15 4.38
C PRO A 19 11.43 -2.52 5.79
N LEU A 20 11.26 -3.39 6.83
CA LEU A 20 10.94 -2.96 8.18
C LEU A 20 12.01 -2.07 8.81
N ASP A 21 13.30 -2.29 8.49
CA ASP A 21 14.39 -1.49 9.04
C ASP A 21 14.28 -0.03 8.60
N ALA A 22 14.04 0.22 7.31
CA ALA A 22 13.85 1.56 6.77
C ALA A 22 12.60 2.25 7.34
N ILE A 23 11.49 1.52 7.42
CA ILE A 23 10.22 2.02 7.98
C ILE A 23 10.41 2.41 9.46
N ASN A 24 11.06 1.55 10.25
CA ASN A 24 11.30 1.79 11.65
C ASN A 24 12.27 2.96 11.89
N ALA A 25 13.33 3.07 11.09
CA ALA A 25 14.26 4.19 11.15
C ALA A 25 13.57 5.53 10.86
N ALA A 26 12.77 5.59 9.79
CA ALA A 26 11.99 6.78 9.45
C ALA A 26 10.96 7.13 10.53
N ALA A 27 10.25 6.15 11.07
CA ALA A 27 9.29 6.34 12.14
C ALA A 27 9.94 6.80 13.47
N ALA A 28 11.14 6.32 13.77
CA ALA A 28 11.91 6.78 14.93
C ALA A 28 12.38 8.22 14.76
N ARG A 29 12.89 8.58 13.58
CA ARG A 29 13.30 9.96 13.24
C ARG A 29 12.13 10.94 13.34
N GLU A 30 10.96 10.56 12.84
CA GLU A 30 9.74 11.39 12.89
C GLU A 30 9.39 11.81 14.33
N LYS A 31 9.60 10.95 15.32
CA LYS A 31 9.35 11.28 16.74
C LYS A 31 10.23 12.40 17.28
N SER A 32 11.38 12.64 16.67
CA SER A 32 12.32 13.71 17.06
C SER A 32 12.02 15.05 16.37
N ILE A 33 11.23 15.06 15.30
CA ILE A 33 10.88 16.27 14.56
C ILE A 33 9.88 17.08 15.39
N ARG A 34 10.27 18.31 15.79
CA ARG A 34 9.47 19.17 16.67
C ARG A 34 8.79 20.33 15.95
N HIS A 35 9.30 20.77 14.80
CA HIS A 35 8.77 21.91 14.07
C HIS A 35 8.13 21.46 12.75
N GLY A 36 6.95 22.04 12.47
CA GLY A 36 6.23 21.78 11.22
C GLY A 36 5.56 20.40 11.11
N HIS A 37 5.66 19.57 12.14
CA HIS A 37 5.02 18.26 12.13
C HIS A 37 3.59 18.35 12.68
N PRO A 38 2.59 17.69 12.08
CA PRO A 38 1.20 17.68 12.56
C PRO A 38 1.06 17.30 14.03
N SER A 39 1.99 16.50 14.55
CA SER A 39 2.03 16.10 15.96
C SER A 39 2.26 17.24 16.96
N THR A 40 2.81 18.35 16.51
CA THR A 40 3.04 19.52 17.39
C THR A 40 1.76 20.34 17.55
N LEU A 41 0.79 20.18 16.65
CA LEU A 41 -0.50 20.86 16.68
C LEU A 41 -1.50 20.14 17.60
N HIS A 42 -1.44 18.82 17.64
CA HIS A 42 -2.33 18.01 18.45
C HIS A 42 -1.59 16.79 19.02
N LEU A 43 -1.44 16.75 20.32
CA LEU A 43 -0.82 15.65 21.04
C LEU A 43 -1.84 14.52 21.24
N TRP A 44 -1.81 13.55 20.33
CA TRP A 44 -2.55 12.31 20.50
C TRP A 44 -1.63 11.25 21.10
N TRP A 45 -1.97 10.72 22.23
CA TRP A 45 -1.08 9.87 23.01
C TRP A 45 -0.81 8.48 22.42
N ALA A 46 -1.64 8.00 21.51
CA ALA A 46 -1.50 6.73 20.79
C ALA A 46 -1.27 6.94 19.28
N ARG A 47 -0.59 8.03 18.89
CA ARG A 47 -0.40 8.38 17.48
C ARG A 47 0.54 7.41 16.77
N ARG A 48 0.11 6.96 15.59
CA ARG A 48 0.97 6.23 14.66
C ARG A 48 1.87 7.20 13.88
N PRO A 49 3.15 6.87 13.65
CA PRO A 49 4.01 7.64 12.75
C PRO A 49 3.44 7.73 11.35
N LEU A 50 3.52 8.90 10.70
CA LEU A 50 3.05 9.10 9.33
C LEU A 50 3.85 8.28 8.33
N ALA A 51 5.16 8.13 8.55
CA ALA A 51 6.02 7.24 7.77
C ALA A 51 5.49 5.80 7.75
N ALA A 52 5.14 5.25 8.93
CA ALA A 52 4.56 3.92 9.02
C ALA A 52 3.18 3.85 8.33
N ALA A 53 2.36 4.90 8.45
CA ALA A 53 1.06 4.97 7.79
C ALA A 53 1.19 4.90 6.26
N ARG A 54 2.11 5.69 5.66
CA ARG A 54 2.39 5.66 4.21
C ARG A 54 2.85 4.28 3.73
N ALA A 55 3.78 3.67 4.45
CA ALA A 55 4.26 2.32 4.12
C ALA A 55 3.14 1.28 4.15
N VAL A 56 2.28 1.32 5.18
CA VAL A 56 1.16 0.39 5.33
C VAL A 56 0.14 0.57 4.21
N ILE A 57 -0.28 1.81 3.91
CA ILE A 57 -1.25 2.09 2.85
C ILE A 57 -0.70 1.60 1.50
N PHE A 58 0.53 1.98 1.16
CA PHE A 58 1.15 1.54 -0.09
C PHE A 58 1.19 0.01 -0.18
N ALA A 59 1.72 -0.67 0.84
CA ALA A 59 1.89 -2.11 0.82
C ALA A 59 0.56 -2.90 0.89
N GLN A 60 -0.49 -2.30 1.45
CA GLN A 60 -1.84 -2.86 1.46
C GLN A 60 -2.51 -2.76 0.08
N MET A 61 -2.19 -1.74 -0.70
CA MET A 61 -2.80 -1.50 -2.00
C MET A 61 -2.03 -2.18 -3.14
N VAL A 62 -0.71 -2.38 -3.00
CA VAL A 62 0.14 -2.94 -4.04
C VAL A 62 0.19 -4.46 -3.97
N ASN A 63 0.04 -5.12 -5.13
CA ASN A 63 0.12 -6.57 -5.25
C ASN A 63 1.57 -7.06 -5.15
N ASP A 64 1.80 -8.14 -4.41
CA ASP A 64 3.12 -8.79 -4.40
C ASP A 64 3.44 -9.39 -5.78
N PRO A 65 4.63 -9.14 -6.34
CA PRO A 65 4.99 -9.62 -7.66
C PRO A 65 5.19 -11.14 -7.75
N GLY A 66 5.39 -11.81 -6.61
CA GLY A 66 5.65 -13.25 -6.56
C GLY A 66 4.42 -14.12 -6.48
N TYR A 67 3.28 -13.58 -6.04
CA TYR A 67 2.11 -14.38 -5.73
C TYR A 67 0.86 -13.93 -6.50
N GLN A 68 0.18 -14.91 -7.10
CA GLN A 68 -1.17 -14.77 -7.62
C GLN A 68 -2.16 -15.49 -6.71
N GLN A 69 -3.44 -15.21 -6.91
CA GLN A 69 -4.49 -15.97 -6.24
C GLN A 69 -4.41 -17.47 -6.62
N GLY A 70 -4.60 -18.33 -5.64
CA GLY A 70 -4.53 -19.79 -5.84
C GLY A 70 -3.13 -20.37 -5.66
N GLY A 71 -2.16 -19.61 -5.15
CA GLY A 71 -0.82 -20.09 -4.84
C GLY A 71 0.15 -20.11 -6.02
N GLY A 72 -0.26 -19.62 -7.19
CA GLY A 72 0.62 -19.43 -8.34
C GLY A 72 1.54 -18.23 -8.19
N PHE A 73 2.64 -18.24 -8.94
CA PHE A 73 3.56 -17.10 -9.04
C PHE A 73 3.22 -16.29 -10.30
N LYS A 74 3.20 -14.95 -10.19
CA LYS A 74 2.94 -14.04 -11.32
C LYS A 74 3.88 -14.29 -12.50
N TYR A 75 5.13 -14.67 -12.22
CA TYR A 75 6.16 -14.96 -13.21
C TYR A 75 6.44 -16.46 -13.35
N GLY A 76 5.46 -17.32 -13.04
CA GLY A 76 5.63 -18.77 -13.04
C GLY A 76 6.65 -19.20 -11.98
N VAL A 77 7.61 -20.04 -12.36
CA VAL A 77 8.69 -20.50 -11.48
C VAL A 77 9.83 -19.50 -11.30
N ASN A 78 9.75 -18.33 -11.94
CA ASN A 78 10.86 -17.35 -11.91
C ASN A 78 10.83 -16.49 -10.64
N LYS A 79 11.32 -17.08 -9.55
CA LYS A 79 11.46 -16.43 -8.25
C LYS A 79 12.42 -15.22 -8.27
N GLU A 80 13.43 -15.25 -9.14
CA GLU A 80 14.42 -14.17 -9.26
C GLU A 80 13.78 -12.90 -9.80
N LYS A 81 12.95 -12.99 -10.83
CA LYS A 81 12.21 -11.83 -11.35
C LYS A 81 11.27 -11.24 -10.28
N ALA A 82 10.60 -12.10 -9.53
CA ALA A 82 9.74 -11.64 -8.44
C ALA A 82 10.54 -10.95 -7.33
N ALA A 83 11.73 -11.44 -7.01
CA ALA A 83 12.61 -10.83 -6.02
C ALA A 83 13.11 -9.45 -6.48
N ILE A 84 13.56 -9.32 -7.74
CA ILE A 84 14.00 -8.05 -8.33
C ILE A 84 12.86 -7.02 -8.31
N GLU A 85 11.67 -7.42 -8.70
CA GLU A 85 10.51 -6.52 -8.74
C GLU A 85 10.05 -6.12 -7.32
N ARG A 86 10.13 -7.03 -6.36
CA ARG A 86 9.85 -6.73 -4.95
C ARG A 86 10.86 -5.74 -4.39
N GLU A 87 12.14 -5.90 -4.70
CA GLU A 87 13.19 -4.96 -4.32
C GLU A 87 12.92 -3.56 -4.90
N ARG A 88 12.47 -3.48 -6.15
CA ARG A 88 12.04 -2.21 -6.76
C ARG A 88 10.90 -1.55 -5.97
N LEU A 89 9.91 -2.33 -5.54
CA LEU A 89 8.80 -1.83 -4.72
C LEU A 89 9.28 -1.39 -3.33
N PHE A 90 10.24 -2.09 -2.75
CA PHE A 90 10.83 -1.70 -1.46
C PHE A 90 11.54 -0.35 -1.55
N ARG A 91 12.26 -0.07 -2.63
CA ARG A 91 12.88 1.25 -2.84
C ARG A 91 11.85 2.37 -2.89
N ILE A 92 10.68 2.12 -3.49
CA ILE A 92 9.59 3.11 -3.47
C ILE A 92 9.13 3.35 -2.03
N ILE A 93 8.98 2.29 -1.20
CA ILE A 93 8.61 2.45 0.21
C ILE A 93 9.69 3.23 0.96
N GLU A 94 10.97 2.89 0.77
CA GLU A 94 12.10 3.55 1.41
C GLU A 94 12.13 5.06 1.14
N GLU A 95 11.87 5.46 -0.11
CA GLU A 95 11.75 6.87 -0.46
C GLU A 95 10.47 7.52 0.10
N LEU A 96 9.34 6.79 0.07
CA LEU A 96 8.04 7.28 0.51
C LEU A 96 7.98 7.56 2.01
N VAL A 97 8.72 6.80 2.82
CA VAL A 97 8.73 6.98 4.29
C VAL A 97 9.62 8.11 4.76
N LEU A 98 10.49 8.65 3.92
CA LEU A 98 11.35 9.78 4.29
C LEU A 98 10.53 11.05 4.51
N TRP A 99 10.82 11.74 5.61
CA TRP A 99 10.16 13.00 5.95
C TRP A 99 10.32 14.06 4.84
N GLU A 100 11.49 14.12 4.25
CA GLU A 100 11.84 15.05 3.17
C GLU A 100 10.97 14.87 1.92
N ASN A 101 10.41 13.68 1.73
CA ASN A 101 9.58 13.32 0.59
C ASN A 101 8.08 13.44 0.84
N THR A 102 7.67 13.97 1.99
CA THR A 102 6.24 14.09 2.34
C THR A 102 5.42 14.83 1.28
N ASN A 103 6.01 15.86 0.67
CA ASN A 103 5.38 16.67 -0.40
C ASN A 103 6.14 16.54 -1.74
N ASN A 104 6.93 15.50 -1.91
CA ASN A 104 7.65 15.25 -3.15
C ASN A 104 6.73 14.56 -4.15
N GLU A 105 6.14 15.34 -5.05
CA GLU A 105 5.14 14.87 -6.00
C GLU A 105 5.66 13.77 -6.94
N GLU A 106 6.96 13.76 -7.26
CA GLU A 106 7.57 12.71 -8.08
C GLU A 106 7.53 11.37 -7.36
N VAL A 107 7.89 11.34 -6.08
CA VAL A 107 7.85 10.12 -5.25
C VAL A 107 6.41 9.65 -5.05
N LEU A 108 5.51 10.59 -4.74
CA LEU A 108 4.10 10.31 -4.53
C LEU A 108 3.45 9.74 -5.79
N GLU A 109 3.73 10.31 -6.96
CA GLU A 109 3.12 9.85 -8.21
C GLU A 109 3.65 8.48 -8.65
N ARG A 110 4.91 8.17 -8.38
CA ARG A 110 5.44 6.80 -8.57
C ARG A 110 4.69 5.79 -7.71
N ALA A 111 4.45 6.11 -6.44
CA ALA A 111 3.69 5.24 -5.54
C ALA A 111 2.22 5.09 -6.00
N ARG A 112 1.56 6.18 -6.37
CA ARG A 112 0.19 6.17 -6.91
C ARG A 112 0.07 5.36 -8.20
N ALA A 113 1.07 5.42 -9.05
CA ALA A 113 1.09 4.64 -10.30
C ALA A 113 1.11 3.13 -10.02
N GLU A 114 1.90 2.67 -9.04
CA GLU A 114 1.93 1.26 -8.62
C GLU A 114 0.61 0.81 -8.00
N ILE A 115 -0.01 1.64 -7.19
CA ILE A 115 -1.34 1.37 -6.61
C ILE A 115 -2.37 1.21 -7.72
N ARG A 116 -2.41 2.16 -8.68
CA ARG A 116 -3.32 2.09 -9.83
C ARG A 116 -3.07 0.85 -10.70
N ARG A 117 -1.79 0.49 -10.91
CA ARG A 117 -1.43 -0.73 -11.64
C ARG A 117 -1.97 -1.98 -10.94
N SER A 118 -1.74 -2.10 -9.65
CA SER A 118 -2.20 -3.23 -8.84
C SER A 118 -3.72 -3.33 -8.78
N TRP A 119 -4.41 -2.18 -8.75
CA TRP A 119 -5.86 -2.15 -8.80
C TRP A 119 -6.41 -2.63 -10.15
N ARG A 120 -5.83 -2.19 -11.27
CA ARG A 120 -6.23 -2.65 -12.61
C ARG A 120 -6.04 -4.16 -12.76
N GLU A 121 -4.92 -4.71 -12.29
CA GLU A 121 -4.71 -6.17 -12.25
C GLU A 121 -5.82 -6.89 -11.47
N THR A 122 -6.24 -6.34 -10.34
CA THR A 122 -7.34 -6.90 -9.54
C THR A 122 -8.69 -6.80 -10.29
N CYS A 123 -8.96 -5.70 -10.96
CA CYS A 123 -10.15 -5.52 -11.79
C CYS A 123 -10.19 -6.54 -12.95
N GLU A 124 -9.07 -6.74 -13.64
CA GLU A 124 -8.94 -7.72 -14.72
C GLU A 124 -9.26 -9.14 -14.25
N LEU A 125 -8.77 -9.53 -13.08
CA LEU A 125 -9.06 -10.85 -12.50
C LEU A 125 -10.55 -11.07 -12.20
N ASN A 126 -11.30 -9.98 -11.98
CA ASN A 126 -12.70 -10.01 -11.59
C ASN A 126 -13.68 -9.56 -12.67
N GLN A 127 -13.26 -9.45 -13.93
CA GLN A 127 -14.13 -9.06 -15.04
C GLN A 127 -15.37 -9.95 -15.20
N GLY A 128 -15.27 -11.23 -14.83
CA GLY A 128 -16.39 -12.17 -14.85
C GLY A 128 -17.27 -12.16 -13.59
N HIS A 129 -17.02 -11.28 -12.63
CA HIS A 129 -17.84 -11.20 -11.42
C HIS A 129 -19.19 -10.53 -11.74
N PRO A 130 -20.34 -11.01 -11.21
CA PRO A 130 -21.66 -10.46 -11.50
C PRO A 130 -21.80 -8.95 -11.21
N GLN A 131 -21.08 -8.47 -10.22
CA GLN A 131 -21.05 -7.06 -9.82
C GLN A 131 -19.77 -6.35 -10.28
N ALA A 132 -19.12 -6.82 -11.35
CA ALA A 132 -17.85 -6.27 -11.80
C ALA A 132 -17.92 -4.76 -12.10
N ALA A 133 -19.00 -4.31 -12.73
CA ALA A 133 -19.20 -2.91 -13.08
C ALA A 133 -19.29 -1.98 -11.84
N GLU A 134 -19.79 -2.49 -10.74
CA GLU A 134 -19.96 -1.73 -9.50
C GLU A 134 -18.70 -1.77 -8.62
N LEU A 135 -18.10 -2.96 -8.44
CA LEU A 135 -17.04 -3.21 -7.48
C LEU A 135 -15.63 -3.05 -8.07
N PHE A 136 -15.45 -3.28 -9.36
CA PHE A 136 -14.15 -3.37 -10.02
C PHE A 136 -13.99 -2.36 -11.17
N ASN A 137 -14.22 -1.08 -10.85
CA ASN A 137 -13.95 0.00 -11.80
C ASN A 137 -12.44 0.32 -11.82
N PRO A 138 -11.73 0.14 -12.96
CA PRO A 138 -10.28 0.36 -13.04
C PRO A 138 -9.87 1.83 -12.88
N ASP A 139 -10.80 2.77 -13.10
CA ASP A 139 -10.55 4.20 -13.00
C ASP A 139 -10.87 4.79 -11.62
N LYS A 140 -11.41 3.95 -10.73
CA LYS A 140 -11.79 4.37 -9.37
C LYS A 140 -11.21 3.41 -8.34
N LEU A 141 -10.28 3.90 -7.53
CA LEU A 141 -9.74 3.13 -6.41
C LEU A 141 -10.82 2.80 -5.38
N PRO A 142 -10.67 1.69 -4.63
CA PRO A 142 -11.54 1.37 -3.51
C PRO A 142 -11.56 2.50 -2.48
N ALA A 143 -12.69 2.69 -1.82
CA ALA A 143 -12.79 3.64 -0.72
C ALA A 143 -11.95 3.21 0.46
N PHE A 144 -11.25 4.17 1.08
CA PHE A 144 -10.53 3.97 2.33
C PHE A 144 -11.51 4.06 3.51
N HIS A 145 -11.39 3.13 4.44
CA HIS A 145 -12.18 3.13 5.68
C HIS A 145 -11.29 2.73 6.85
N ASP A 146 -11.14 3.63 7.83
CA ASP A 146 -10.44 3.39 9.07
C ASP A 146 -11.37 3.64 10.26
N PRO A 147 -11.99 2.58 10.84
CA PRO A 147 -12.90 2.73 11.97
C PRO A 147 -12.18 3.09 13.28
N PHE A 148 -10.85 3.01 13.32
CA PHE A 148 -10.02 3.32 14.48
C PHE A 148 -8.98 4.39 14.17
N ALA A 149 -9.41 5.45 13.49
CA ALA A 149 -8.52 6.49 12.96
C ALA A 149 -7.61 7.16 14.01
N GLY A 150 -8.03 7.20 15.27
CA GLY A 150 -7.24 7.78 16.36
C GLY A 150 -6.84 9.23 16.07
N GLY A 151 -5.53 9.49 15.98
CA GLY A 151 -4.99 10.81 15.58
C GLY A 151 -5.05 11.10 14.08
N GLY A 152 -5.67 10.25 13.28
CA GLY A 152 -5.89 10.48 11.84
C GLY A 152 -4.67 10.20 10.95
N ALA A 153 -3.66 9.49 11.42
CA ALA A 153 -2.44 9.25 10.64
C ALA A 153 -2.71 8.50 9.32
N LEU A 154 -3.53 7.46 9.35
CA LEU A 154 -3.89 6.71 8.14
C LEU A 154 -4.78 7.53 7.18
N PRO A 155 -5.88 8.17 7.64
CA PRO A 155 -6.69 9.02 6.77
C PRO A 155 -5.94 10.24 6.19
N LEU A 156 -4.93 10.76 6.89
CA LEU A 156 -4.13 11.87 6.41
C LEU A 156 -3.24 11.46 5.22
N GLU A 157 -2.73 10.23 5.23
CA GLU A 157 -1.79 9.74 4.23
C GLU A 157 -2.49 9.00 3.06
N ALA A 158 -3.78 8.69 3.20
CA ALA A 158 -4.57 8.02 2.16
C ALA A 158 -5.06 9.00 1.11
#